data_38ba453f5bef67087e88ecff54611245
#
_entry.id   38ba453f5bef67087e88ecff54611245
#
_cell.length_a   1.000
_cell.length_b   1.000
_cell.length_c   1.000
_cell.angle_alpha   90.00
_cell.angle_beta   90.00
_cell.angle_gamma   90.00
#
_symmetry.space_group_name_H-M   'P 1'
#
loop_
_entity.id
_entity.type
_entity.pdbx_description
1 polymer ?
#
loop_
_entity_poly.entity_id
_entity_poly.type
_entity_poly.pdbx_seq_one_letter_code
_entity_poly.pdbx_strand_id
1 'polypeptide(L)'
;MSQNLRTSIEENLAKLTDLLKSSEIVVLRLNHRPRDFRVTTHACLTARAFGANGVIIADTEAKGIIEKIESLNIAWGGGFWVRDSVATDRVINVWRSLGGVIINLSMYGEDIRNVLSDLYFLRHIRLKPFLVMVGSSKVPAKMYTIADYNISITNQPHSEVAALAIFLDKIHGGNWPRYTEGTVRMNPSLKGKGRISIMGTVGSDEET
;
A
#
# COMPACT_ATOMS: atom_id res chain seq x y z
N MET A 1 -1.32 18.20 29.47
CA MET A 1 -2.01 17.34 28.49
C MET A 1 -3.10 16.61 29.24
N SER A 2 -4.39 16.76 28.89
CA SER A 2 -5.50 16.17 29.63
C SER A 2 -5.44 14.62 29.58
N GLN A 3 -5.95 13.97 30.62
CA GLN A 3 -5.96 12.49 30.74
C GLN A 3 -6.71 11.85 29.56
N ASN A 4 -7.81 12.46 29.10
CA ASN A 4 -8.59 12.02 27.94
C ASN A 4 -7.79 12.05 26.62
N LEU A 5 -6.90 13.04 26.44
CA LEU A 5 -6.07 13.12 25.24
C LEU A 5 -4.99 12.01 25.23
N ARG A 6 -4.42 11.68 26.40
CA ARG A 6 -3.47 10.56 26.53
C ARG A 6 -4.10 9.23 26.20
N THR A 7 -5.27 8.94 26.77
CA THR A 7 -6.03 7.71 26.52
C THR A 7 -6.37 7.56 25.01
N SER A 8 -6.84 8.62 24.37
CA SER A 8 -7.13 8.60 22.93
C SER A 8 -5.90 8.33 22.05
N ILE A 9 -4.73 8.89 22.43
CA ILE A 9 -3.47 8.65 21.71
C ILE A 9 -3.01 7.20 21.89
N GLU A 10 -3.13 6.65 23.09
CA GLU A 10 -2.76 5.27 23.41
C GLU A 10 -3.65 4.27 22.64
N GLU A 11 -4.96 4.48 22.62
CA GLU A 11 -5.91 3.66 21.85
C GLU A 11 -5.62 3.69 20.34
N ASN A 12 -5.34 4.86 19.78
CA ASN A 12 -5.00 5.00 18.37
C ASN A 12 -3.67 4.32 18.03
N LEU A 13 -2.71 4.36 18.96
CA LEU A 13 -1.44 3.66 18.79
C LEU A 13 -1.61 2.15 18.85
N ALA A 14 -2.42 1.64 19.77
CA ALA A 14 -2.73 0.22 19.88
C ALA A 14 -3.39 -0.29 18.58
N LYS A 15 -4.42 0.39 18.09
CA LYS A 15 -5.09 0.06 16.83
C LYS A 15 -4.14 0.06 15.63
N LEU A 16 -3.24 1.05 15.54
CA LEU A 16 -2.22 1.07 14.49
C LEU A 16 -1.27 -0.12 14.62
N THR A 17 -0.81 -0.41 15.83
CA THR A 17 0.12 -1.52 16.08
C THR A 17 -0.51 -2.86 15.69
N ASP A 18 -1.79 -3.08 16.02
CA ASP A 18 -2.51 -4.30 15.65
C ASP A 18 -2.66 -4.44 14.12
N LEU A 19 -2.98 -3.35 13.43
CA LEU A 19 -3.00 -3.34 11.95
C LEU A 19 -1.64 -3.69 11.36
N LEU A 20 -0.58 -3.08 11.85
CA LEU A 20 0.77 -3.34 11.36
C LEU A 20 1.23 -4.77 11.66
N LYS A 21 0.91 -5.29 12.84
CA LYS A 21 1.25 -6.66 13.27
C LYS A 21 0.58 -7.73 12.41
N SER A 22 -0.63 -7.48 11.96
CA SER A 22 -1.39 -8.41 11.09
C SER A 22 -1.07 -8.25 9.60
N SER A 23 -0.20 -7.31 9.24
CA SER A 23 0.10 -6.97 7.85
C SER A 23 1.44 -7.52 7.41
N GLU A 24 1.47 -8.01 6.18
CA GLU A 24 2.67 -8.54 5.54
C GLU A 24 3.43 -7.50 4.72
N ILE A 25 2.70 -6.66 4.00
CA ILE A 25 3.25 -5.55 3.22
C ILE A 25 2.40 -4.32 3.45
N VAL A 26 3.04 -3.26 3.93
CA VAL A 26 2.42 -1.94 4.13
C VAL A 26 3.20 -0.90 3.33
N VAL A 27 2.48 -0.02 2.64
CA VAL A 27 3.09 1.10 1.92
C VAL A 27 3.07 2.34 2.82
N LEU A 28 4.21 3.00 2.97
CA LEU A 28 4.33 4.29 3.63
C LEU A 28 4.50 5.39 2.58
N ARG A 29 3.44 6.15 2.36
CA ARG A 29 3.41 7.28 1.44
C ARG A 29 3.96 8.53 2.12
N LEU A 30 5.13 8.98 1.68
CA LEU A 30 5.83 10.14 2.24
C LEU A 30 5.51 11.43 1.48
N ASN A 31 5.53 12.57 2.19
CA ASN A 31 5.44 13.91 1.62
C ASN A 31 4.21 14.14 0.73
N HIS A 32 3.06 13.58 1.08
CA HIS A 32 1.80 13.87 0.40
C HIS A 32 1.43 15.36 0.57
N ARG A 33 1.01 16.00 -0.53
CA ARG A 33 0.51 17.37 -0.55
C ARG A 33 -0.88 17.39 -1.19
N PRO A 34 -1.72 18.41 -0.94
CA PRO A 34 -3.06 18.50 -1.53
C PRO A 34 -3.08 18.32 -3.06
N ARG A 35 -2.09 18.87 -3.77
CA ARG A 35 -1.95 18.71 -5.24
C ARG A 35 -1.64 17.28 -5.69
N ASP A 36 -1.16 16.43 -4.79
CA ASP A 36 -0.78 15.03 -5.07
C ASP A 36 -1.95 14.06 -4.87
N PHE A 37 -3.16 14.55 -4.55
CA PHE A 37 -4.36 13.76 -4.25
C PHE A 37 -4.59 12.64 -5.26
N ARG A 38 -4.57 12.96 -6.57
CA ARG A 38 -4.78 12.00 -7.64
C ARG A 38 -3.70 10.91 -7.65
N VAL A 39 -2.44 11.30 -7.59
CA VAL A 39 -1.31 10.35 -7.64
C VAL A 39 -1.29 9.46 -6.39
N THR A 40 -1.57 10.02 -5.22
CA THR A 40 -1.66 9.24 -3.97
C THR A 40 -2.85 8.28 -4.00
N THR A 41 -4.00 8.68 -4.57
CA THR A 41 -5.12 7.76 -4.81
C THR A 41 -4.69 6.60 -5.71
N HIS A 42 -3.98 6.87 -6.81
CA HIS A 42 -3.47 5.84 -7.71
C HIS A 42 -2.45 4.93 -7.01
N ALA A 43 -1.60 5.45 -6.14
CA ALA A 43 -0.69 4.64 -5.33
C ALA A 43 -1.45 3.69 -4.39
N CYS A 44 -2.53 4.15 -3.75
CA CYS A 44 -3.40 3.30 -2.93
C CYS A 44 -4.10 2.20 -3.77
N LEU A 45 -4.63 2.56 -4.95
CA LEU A 45 -5.26 1.60 -5.87
C LEU A 45 -4.25 0.53 -6.34
N THR A 46 -3.04 0.95 -6.67
CA THR A 46 -1.94 0.06 -7.06
C THR A 46 -1.54 -0.85 -5.92
N ALA A 47 -1.30 -0.29 -4.73
CA ALA A 47 -0.95 -1.07 -3.54
C ALA A 47 -1.99 -2.17 -3.27
N ARG A 48 -3.28 -1.81 -3.30
CA ARG A 48 -4.39 -2.75 -3.12
C ARG A 48 -4.40 -3.85 -4.19
N ALA A 49 -4.33 -3.46 -5.46
CA ALA A 49 -4.44 -4.38 -6.60
C ALA A 49 -3.28 -5.38 -6.65
N PHE A 50 -2.10 -4.97 -6.21
CA PHE A 50 -0.87 -5.78 -6.24
C PHE A 50 -0.49 -6.39 -4.88
N GLY A 51 -1.42 -6.46 -3.92
CA GLY A 51 -1.29 -7.33 -2.75
C GLY A 51 -0.63 -6.73 -1.52
N ALA A 52 -0.53 -5.41 -1.40
CA ALA A 52 -0.26 -4.79 -0.10
C ALA A 52 -1.50 -4.88 0.81
N ASN A 53 -1.29 -4.96 2.12
CA ASN A 53 -2.37 -4.99 3.10
C ASN A 53 -2.96 -3.60 3.37
N GLY A 54 -2.15 -2.55 3.25
CA GLY A 54 -2.61 -1.19 3.47
C GLY A 54 -1.60 -0.12 3.08
N VAL A 55 -2.06 1.14 3.20
CA VAL A 55 -1.24 2.35 3.00
C VAL A 55 -1.37 3.26 4.21
N ILE A 56 -0.25 3.80 4.64
CA ILE A 56 -0.20 4.94 5.57
C ILE A 56 0.25 6.16 4.78
N ILE A 57 -0.58 7.20 4.75
CA ILE A 57 -0.23 8.52 4.24
C ILE A 57 0.32 9.32 5.41
N ALA A 58 1.65 9.45 5.44
CA ALA A 58 2.34 9.99 6.60
C ALA A 58 2.17 11.51 6.75
N ASP A 59 2.13 11.95 8.00
CA ASP A 59 2.27 13.33 8.44
C ASP A 59 1.22 14.32 7.88
N THR A 60 0.17 13.85 7.21
CA THR A 60 -0.84 14.73 6.61
C THR A 60 -2.20 14.06 6.49
N GLU A 61 -3.26 14.86 6.53
CA GLU A 61 -4.64 14.43 6.38
C GLU A 61 -4.96 14.12 4.90
N ALA A 62 -5.69 13.04 4.66
CA ALA A 62 -6.08 12.57 3.33
C ALA A 62 -7.49 11.92 3.32
N LYS A 63 -8.42 12.46 4.08
CA LYS A 63 -9.77 11.93 4.31
C LYS A 63 -10.49 11.48 3.04
N GLY A 64 -10.51 12.30 1.99
CA GLY A 64 -11.18 11.95 0.73
C GLY A 64 -10.56 10.76 -0.01
N ILE A 65 -9.28 10.41 0.27
CA ILE A 65 -8.63 9.20 -0.25
C ILE A 65 -9.13 7.98 0.53
N ILE A 66 -9.21 8.09 1.87
CA ILE A 66 -9.70 7.02 2.74
C ILE A 66 -11.11 6.63 2.33
N GLU A 67 -12.04 7.59 2.27
CA GLU A 67 -13.44 7.38 1.89
C GLU A 67 -13.58 6.68 0.53
N LYS A 68 -12.76 7.09 -0.44
CA LYS A 68 -12.76 6.48 -1.77
C LYS A 68 -12.29 5.02 -1.75
N ILE A 69 -11.26 4.70 -0.97
CA ILE A 69 -10.75 3.32 -0.87
C ILE A 69 -11.72 2.43 -0.09
N GLU A 70 -12.35 2.94 0.97
CA GLU A 70 -13.38 2.21 1.73
C GLU A 70 -14.58 1.87 0.83
N SER A 71 -15.09 2.84 0.05
CA SER A 71 -16.15 2.59 -0.93
C SER A 71 -15.76 1.54 -1.96
N LEU A 72 -14.51 1.54 -2.39
CA LEU A 72 -13.98 0.57 -3.34
C LEU A 72 -13.88 -0.84 -2.73
N ASN A 73 -13.49 -0.96 -1.47
CA ASN A 73 -13.46 -2.24 -0.77
C ASN A 73 -14.87 -2.85 -0.62
N ILE A 74 -15.88 -2.03 -0.33
CA ILE A 74 -17.27 -2.48 -0.28
C ILE A 74 -17.70 -3.04 -1.66
N ALA A 75 -17.39 -2.32 -2.72
CA ALA A 75 -17.78 -2.72 -4.08
C ALA A 75 -17.00 -3.94 -4.57
N TRP A 76 -15.69 -3.97 -4.43
CA TRP A 76 -14.81 -4.97 -5.04
C TRP A 76 -14.28 -6.04 -4.08
N GLY A 77 -14.59 -5.95 -2.79
CA GLY A 77 -14.10 -6.85 -1.75
C GLY A 77 -12.69 -6.53 -1.27
N GLY A 78 -12.19 -7.37 -0.37
CA GLY A 78 -10.86 -7.27 0.23
C GLY A 78 -10.80 -6.38 1.47
N GLY A 79 -9.83 -6.68 2.33
CA GLY A 79 -9.59 -5.99 3.61
C GLY A 79 -8.49 -4.92 3.57
N PHE A 80 -8.26 -4.31 2.39
CA PHE A 80 -7.22 -3.28 2.26
C PHE A 80 -7.57 -2.02 3.06
N TRP A 81 -6.63 -1.52 3.84
CA TRP A 81 -6.86 -0.37 4.70
C TRP A 81 -5.99 0.83 4.33
N VAL A 82 -6.48 2.03 4.62
CA VAL A 82 -5.72 3.28 4.51
C VAL A 82 -5.80 4.02 5.85
N ARG A 83 -4.69 4.58 6.27
CA ARG A 83 -4.59 5.50 7.42
C ARG A 83 -3.82 6.73 7.00
N ASP A 84 -4.14 7.87 7.59
CA ASP A 84 -3.46 9.13 7.35
C ASP A 84 -3.01 9.78 8.67
N SER A 85 -2.36 10.94 8.57
CA SER A 85 -1.94 11.75 9.72
C SER A 85 -1.09 11.01 10.77
N VAL A 86 -0.50 9.87 10.42
CA VAL A 86 0.40 9.13 11.29
C VAL A 86 1.83 9.61 11.10
N ALA A 87 2.50 9.98 12.18
CA ALA A 87 3.88 10.46 12.13
C ALA A 87 4.81 9.39 11.55
N THR A 88 5.61 9.75 10.55
CA THR A 88 6.58 8.87 9.88
C THR A 88 7.46 8.11 10.87
N ASP A 89 8.07 8.79 11.84
CA ASP A 89 8.97 8.17 12.83
C ASP A 89 8.22 7.15 13.70
N ARG A 90 6.94 7.39 14.00
CA ARG A 90 6.13 6.43 14.76
C ARG A 90 5.90 5.14 13.99
N VAL A 91 5.56 5.23 12.71
CA VAL A 91 5.37 4.04 11.85
C VAL A 91 6.66 3.23 11.78
N ILE A 92 7.78 3.88 11.53
CA ILE A 92 9.10 3.26 11.45
C ILE A 92 9.47 2.54 12.74
N ASN A 93 9.28 3.20 13.90
CA ASN A 93 9.62 2.63 15.19
C ASN A 93 8.76 1.39 15.52
N VAL A 94 7.45 1.47 15.30
CA VAL A 94 6.55 0.32 15.48
C VAL A 94 6.95 -0.82 14.54
N TRP A 95 7.20 -0.53 13.25
CA TRP A 95 7.56 -1.55 12.27
C TRP A 95 8.86 -2.28 12.65
N ARG A 96 9.86 -1.54 13.11
CA ARG A 96 11.12 -2.13 13.60
C ARG A 96 10.90 -3.00 14.83
N SER A 97 10.04 -2.57 15.76
CA SER A 97 9.73 -3.38 16.96
C SER A 97 9.06 -4.71 16.62
N LEU A 98 8.37 -4.78 15.47
CA LEU A 98 7.79 -6.00 14.92
C LEU A 98 8.81 -6.86 14.13
N GLY A 99 10.05 -6.42 14.04
CA GLY A 99 11.11 -7.10 13.29
C GLY A 99 10.94 -7.04 11.78
N GLY A 100 10.17 -6.06 11.29
CA GLY A 100 9.91 -5.82 9.87
C GLY A 100 11.09 -5.19 9.14
N VAL A 101 11.13 -5.36 7.83
CA VAL A 101 12.12 -4.80 6.91
C VAL A 101 11.58 -3.51 6.29
N ILE A 102 12.41 -2.49 6.21
CA ILE A 102 12.08 -1.17 5.65
C ILE A 102 12.75 -1.03 4.29
N ILE A 103 11.93 -0.83 3.25
CA ILE A 103 12.37 -0.72 1.87
C ILE A 103 12.01 0.66 1.34
N ASN A 104 12.98 1.39 0.82
CA ASN A 104 12.76 2.69 0.17
C ASN A 104 12.86 2.54 -1.35
N LEU A 105 11.77 2.79 -2.07
CA LEU A 105 11.76 2.78 -3.53
C LEU A 105 12.25 4.12 -4.06
N SER A 106 13.37 4.11 -4.74
CA SER A 106 14.01 5.31 -5.28
C SER A 106 14.89 4.97 -6.47
N MET A 107 14.92 5.83 -7.49
CA MET A 107 15.84 5.68 -8.63
C MET A 107 17.32 5.69 -8.25
N TYR A 108 17.65 6.12 -7.04
CA TYR A 108 19.02 6.14 -6.51
C TYR A 108 19.43 4.86 -5.78
N GLY A 109 18.51 3.90 -5.64
CA GLY A 109 18.74 2.63 -4.95
C GLY A 109 19.47 1.60 -5.81
N GLU A 110 19.75 0.46 -5.19
CA GLU A 110 20.28 -0.73 -5.87
C GLU A 110 19.22 -1.34 -6.80
N ASP A 111 19.66 -1.86 -7.93
CA ASP A 111 18.76 -2.52 -8.88
C ASP A 111 18.08 -3.73 -8.22
N ILE A 112 16.74 -3.78 -8.30
CA ILE A 112 15.95 -4.85 -7.70
C ILE A 112 16.41 -6.24 -8.16
N ARG A 113 16.95 -6.37 -9.37
CA ARG A 113 17.42 -7.63 -9.92
C ARG A 113 18.58 -8.23 -9.13
N ASN A 114 19.37 -7.36 -8.49
CA ASN A 114 20.54 -7.78 -7.69
C ASN A 114 20.17 -8.24 -6.27
N VAL A 115 19.02 -7.82 -5.75
CA VAL A 115 18.58 -8.07 -4.37
C VAL A 115 17.30 -8.90 -4.27
N LEU A 116 16.70 -9.27 -5.41
CA LEU A 116 15.40 -9.92 -5.45
C LEU A 116 15.39 -11.26 -4.71
N SER A 117 16.45 -12.06 -4.84
CA SER A 117 16.60 -13.34 -4.13
C SER A 117 16.60 -13.16 -2.61
N ASP A 118 17.28 -12.14 -2.10
CA ASP A 118 17.36 -11.83 -0.67
C ASP A 118 15.99 -11.37 -0.15
N LEU A 119 15.29 -10.54 -0.92
CA LEU A 119 13.94 -10.08 -0.58
C LEU A 119 12.95 -11.25 -0.55
N TYR A 120 13.03 -12.17 -1.51
CA TYR A 120 12.23 -13.38 -1.51
C TYR A 120 12.50 -14.25 -0.30
N PHE A 121 13.77 -14.46 0.04
CA PHE A 121 14.16 -15.21 1.24
C PHE A 121 13.61 -14.56 2.51
N LEU A 122 13.78 -13.25 2.66
CA LEU A 122 13.26 -12.49 3.81
C LEU A 122 11.74 -12.59 3.90
N ARG A 123 11.04 -12.40 2.77
CA ARG A 123 9.57 -12.35 2.76
C ARG A 123 8.94 -13.73 2.94
N HIS A 124 9.38 -14.74 2.18
CA HIS A 124 8.70 -16.02 2.07
C HIS A 124 9.29 -17.11 2.97
N ILE A 125 10.57 -17.04 3.31
CA ILE A 125 11.22 -18.03 4.19
C ILE A 125 11.32 -17.51 5.63
N ARG A 126 11.76 -16.26 5.80
CA ARG A 126 11.88 -15.65 7.12
C ARG A 126 10.59 -14.99 7.60
N LEU A 127 9.56 -14.92 6.75
CA LEU A 127 8.25 -14.35 7.00
C LEU A 127 8.31 -12.90 7.55
N LYS A 128 9.32 -12.14 7.09
CA LYS A 128 9.50 -10.76 7.50
C LYS A 128 8.47 -9.86 6.82
N PRO A 129 7.74 -9.02 7.56
CA PRO A 129 6.85 -8.05 6.96
C PRO A 129 7.66 -6.89 6.34
N PHE A 130 7.15 -6.31 5.26
CA PHE A 130 7.80 -5.24 4.50
C PHE A 130 7.05 -3.91 4.64
N LEU A 131 7.76 -2.85 5.07
CA LEU A 131 7.31 -1.46 4.96
C LEU A 131 7.95 -0.83 3.72
N VAL A 132 7.13 -0.55 2.71
CA VAL A 132 7.59 -0.01 1.43
C VAL A 132 7.37 1.50 1.41
N MET A 133 8.44 2.27 1.50
CA MET A 133 8.39 3.73 1.45
C MET A 133 8.36 4.22 0.01
N VAL A 134 7.41 5.11 -0.29
CA VAL A 134 7.22 5.73 -1.61
C VAL A 134 7.00 7.24 -1.43
N GLY A 135 7.88 8.06 -2.01
CA GLY A 135 7.76 9.51 -1.95
C GLY A 135 6.80 10.08 -2.98
N SER A 136 6.11 11.20 -2.64
CA SER A 136 5.35 12.01 -3.62
C SER A 136 6.17 13.17 -4.18
N SER A 137 7.31 13.47 -3.54
CA SER A 137 8.27 14.49 -3.94
C SER A 137 9.64 14.08 -3.41
N LYS A 138 10.62 15.00 -3.39
CA LYS A 138 11.96 14.72 -2.86
C LYS A 138 11.88 14.09 -1.46
N VAL A 139 12.31 12.83 -1.36
CA VAL A 139 12.37 12.09 -0.10
C VAL A 139 13.52 12.64 0.75
N PRO A 140 13.33 12.90 2.05
CA PRO A 140 14.41 13.36 2.93
C PRO A 140 15.57 12.36 2.97
N ALA A 141 16.82 12.87 3.04
CA ALA A 141 18.02 12.03 3.11
C ALA A 141 17.98 11.01 4.27
N LYS A 142 17.35 11.39 5.38
CA LYS A 142 17.11 10.51 6.54
C LYS A 142 16.44 9.19 6.16
N MET A 143 15.52 9.18 5.19
CA MET A 143 14.81 7.96 4.78
C MET A 143 15.72 6.95 4.10
N TYR A 144 16.73 7.42 3.36
CA TYR A 144 17.72 6.54 2.74
C TYR A 144 18.61 5.84 3.76
N THR A 145 18.91 6.52 4.88
CA THR A 145 19.72 5.95 5.98
C THR A 145 18.92 5.01 6.87
N ILE A 146 17.61 5.26 7.03
CA ILE A 146 16.71 4.43 7.85
C ILE A 146 16.36 3.13 7.14
N ALA A 147 16.23 3.14 5.81
CA ALA A 147 15.87 1.97 5.03
C ALA A 147 16.92 0.86 5.18
N ASP A 148 16.45 -0.38 5.33
CA ASP A 148 17.31 -1.57 5.26
C ASP A 148 17.74 -1.82 3.81
N TYR A 149 16.86 -1.46 2.85
CA TYR A 149 17.11 -1.55 1.42
C TYR A 149 16.65 -0.27 0.72
N ASN A 150 17.54 0.40 -0.02
CA ASN A 150 17.18 1.39 -1.02
C ASN A 150 17.17 0.69 -2.38
N ILE A 151 16.01 0.61 -3.03
CA ILE A 151 15.79 -0.20 -4.23
C ILE A 151 15.35 0.67 -5.38
N SER A 152 15.97 0.49 -6.54
CA SER A 152 15.51 1.01 -7.81
C SER A 152 14.85 -0.11 -8.64
N ILE A 153 13.74 0.23 -9.29
CA ILE A 153 13.20 -0.59 -10.37
C ILE A 153 14.00 -0.35 -11.66
N THR A 154 14.37 0.90 -11.85
CA THR A 154 15.36 1.37 -12.81
C THR A 154 15.97 2.68 -12.32
N ASN A 155 17.21 2.96 -12.70
CA ASN A 155 17.88 4.22 -12.37
C ASN A 155 17.51 5.36 -13.36
N GLN A 156 16.47 5.17 -14.20
CA GLN A 156 15.91 6.22 -15.04
C GLN A 156 14.71 6.89 -14.36
N PRO A 157 14.44 8.19 -14.62
CA PRO A 157 13.25 8.85 -14.09
C PRO A 157 11.97 8.12 -14.51
N HIS A 158 11.13 7.78 -13.54
CA HIS A 158 9.84 7.13 -13.76
C HIS A 158 8.85 7.47 -12.65
N SER A 159 7.58 7.08 -12.83
CA SER A 159 6.53 7.26 -11.81
C SER A 159 6.76 6.36 -10.61
N GLU A 160 6.56 6.90 -9.41
CA GLU A 160 6.52 6.16 -8.15
C GLU A 160 5.43 5.09 -8.12
N VAL A 161 4.31 5.31 -8.81
CA VAL A 161 3.22 4.32 -8.95
C VAL A 161 3.69 3.12 -9.77
N ALA A 162 4.44 3.35 -10.84
CA ALA A 162 5.05 2.29 -11.63
C ALA A 162 6.09 1.51 -10.83
N ALA A 163 6.94 2.21 -10.07
CA ALA A 163 7.91 1.56 -9.19
C ALA A 163 7.22 0.65 -8.17
N LEU A 164 6.16 1.14 -7.53
CA LEU A 164 5.38 0.38 -6.55
C LEU A 164 4.75 -0.88 -7.19
N ALA A 165 4.12 -0.74 -8.36
CA ALA A 165 3.49 -1.85 -9.07
C ALA A 165 4.49 -2.96 -9.39
N ILE A 166 5.63 -2.59 -10.00
CA ILE A 166 6.66 -3.55 -10.41
C ILE A 166 7.32 -4.20 -9.18
N PHE A 167 7.57 -3.43 -8.12
CA PHE A 167 8.10 -3.99 -6.88
C PHE A 167 7.17 -5.04 -6.29
N LEU A 168 5.89 -4.72 -6.11
CA LEU A 168 4.89 -5.64 -5.56
C LEU A 168 4.70 -6.87 -6.47
N ASP A 169 4.64 -6.67 -7.79
CA ASP A 169 4.56 -7.75 -8.76
C ASP A 169 5.73 -8.74 -8.59
N LYS A 170 6.94 -8.22 -8.52
CA LYS A 170 8.13 -9.05 -8.32
C LYS A 170 8.09 -9.79 -6.97
N ILE A 171 7.71 -9.15 -5.87
CA ILE A 171 7.63 -9.80 -4.55
C ILE A 171 6.56 -10.89 -4.50
N HIS A 172 5.45 -10.72 -5.20
CA HIS A 172 4.38 -11.72 -5.27
C HIS A 172 4.56 -12.75 -6.41
N GLY A 173 5.58 -12.57 -7.27
CA GLY A 173 5.83 -13.48 -8.40
C GLY A 173 4.64 -13.59 -9.35
N GLY A 174 3.90 -12.51 -9.58
CA GLY A 174 2.69 -12.47 -10.42
C GLY A 174 1.44 -13.05 -9.76
N ASN A 175 1.50 -13.50 -8.50
CA ASN A 175 0.35 -14.05 -7.76
C ASN A 175 -0.31 -12.97 -6.91
N TRP A 176 -1.06 -12.08 -7.56
CA TRP A 176 -1.80 -11.03 -6.88
C TRP A 176 -3.11 -11.53 -6.28
N PRO A 177 -3.63 -10.88 -5.21
CA PRO A 177 -4.89 -11.28 -4.60
C PRO A 177 -6.05 -11.13 -5.58
N ARG A 178 -7.00 -12.07 -5.50
CA ARG A 178 -8.28 -12.01 -6.20
C ARG A 178 -9.38 -11.89 -5.15
N TYR A 179 -9.95 -10.70 -5.04
CA TYR A 179 -11.03 -10.43 -4.12
C TYR A 179 -12.35 -10.94 -4.69
N THR A 180 -13.10 -11.66 -3.88
CA THR A 180 -14.37 -12.29 -4.28
C THR A 180 -15.55 -11.92 -3.37
N GLU A 181 -15.31 -11.13 -2.33
CA GLU A 181 -16.30 -10.79 -1.30
C GLU A 181 -17.12 -9.53 -1.63
N GLY A 182 -16.73 -8.75 -2.65
CA GLY A 182 -17.44 -7.54 -3.04
C GLY A 182 -18.72 -7.80 -3.81
N THR A 183 -19.53 -6.78 -3.98
CA THR A 183 -20.78 -6.82 -4.76
C THR A 183 -20.55 -6.76 -6.27
N VAL A 184 -19.38 -6.28 -6.69
CA VAL A 184 -19.03 -6.09 -8.11
C VAL A 184 -18.13 -7.23 -8.58
N ARG A 185 -18.42 -7.78 -9.75
CA ARG A 185 -17.60 -8.79 -10.44
C ARG A 185 -17.24 -8.30 -11.83
N MET A 186 -15.99 -8.55 -12.23
CA MET A 186 -15.53 -8.33 -13.60
C MET A 186 -15.52 -9.67 -14.33
N ASN A 187 -16.25 -9.76 -15.43
CA ASN A 187 -16.14 -10.85 -16.40
C ASN A 187 -15.22 -10.39 -17.53
N PRO A 188 -13.93 -10.80 -17.51
CA PRO A 188 -12.95 -10.31 -18.48
C PRO A 188 -13.29 -10.84 -19.88
N SER A 189 -12.91 -10.06 -20.92
CA SER A 189 -13.06 -10.47 -22.32
C SER A 189 -11.73 -10.28 -23.04
N LEU A 190 -11.38 -11.24 -23.87
CA LEU A 190 -10.20 -11.13 -24.75
C LEU A 190 -10.44 -10.13 -25.88
N LYS A 191 -11.69 -9.99 -26.32
CA LYS A 191 -12.10 -9.06 -27.38
C LYS A 191 -13.24 -8.18 -26.88
N GLY A 192 -13.13 -6.87 -27.05
CA GLY A 192 -14.10 -5.90 -26.58
C GLY A 192 -14.02 -5.66 -25.06
N LYS A 193 -14.96 -4.88 -24.54
CA LYS A 193 -15.05 -4.52 -23.13
C LYS A 193 -15.69 -5.67 -22.34
N GLY A 194 -15.00 -6.17 -21.31
CA GLY A 194 -15.57 -7.13 -20.37
C GLY A 194 -16.79 -6.56 -19.63
N ARG A 195 -17.68 -7.42 -19.15
CA ARG A 195 -18.90 -7.03 -18.44
C ARG A 195 -18.65 -6.92 -16.94
N ILE A 196 -19.33 -5.96 -16.31
CA ILE A 196 -19.42 -5.85 -14.86
C ILE A 196 -20.78 -6.40 -14.45
N SER A 197 -20.80 -7.36 -13.53
CA SER A 197 -22.02 -7.84 -12.87
C SER A 197 -22.07 -7.37 -11.42
N ILE A 198 -23.26 -7.04 -10.92
CA ILE A 198 -23.51 -6.63 -9.55
C ILE A 198 -24.26 -7.78 -8.88
N MET A 199 -23.67 -8.35 -7.81
CA MET A 199 -24.29 -9.42 -7.05
C MET A 199 -25.44 -8.84 -6.22
N GLY A 200 -26.64 -9.38 -6.37
CA GLY A 200 -27.85 -8.95 -5.64
C GLY A 200 -28.96 -8.31 -6.48
N THR A 201 -28.72 -7.99 -7.76
CA THR A 201 -29.79 -7.70 -8.69
C THR A 201 -30.19 -8.98 -9.40
N VAL A 202 -31.22 -9.66 -8.86
CA VAL A 202 -31.92 -10.73 -9.58
C VAL A 202 -32.74 -10.06 -10.66
N GLY A 203 -32.36 -10.27 -11.92
CA GLY A 203 -33.23 -10.17 -13.09
C GLY A 203 -33.52 -8.79 -13.61
N SER A 204 -32.83 -8.46 -14.68
CA SER A 204 -33.44 -8.07 -15.94
C SER A 204 -32.37 -8.23 -17.03
N ASP A 205 -32.46 -9.32 -17.76
CA ASP A 205 -31.84 -9.44 -19.06
C ASP A 205 -32.53 -8.43 -19.98
N GLU A 206 -31.96 -7.25 -20.12
CA GLU A 206 -32.23 -6.38 -21.25
C GLU A 206 -31.04 -6.50 -22.21
N GLU A 207 -31.26 -7.35 -23.20
CA GLU A 207 -30.56 -7.32 -24.47
C GLU A 207 -30.77 -5.94 -25.12
N THR A 208 -29.67 -5.20 -25.29
CA THR A 208 -29.51 -4.25 -26.41
C THR A 208 -28.04 -4.14 -26.78
#